data_88404a450a17cd64cb55d4754e997ca7
#
_entry.id   88404a450a17cd64cb55d4754e997ca7
#
_cell.length_a   1.000
_cell.length_b   1.000
_cell.length_c   1.000
_cell.angle_alpha   90.00
_cell.angle_beta   90.00
_cell.angle_gamma   90.00
#
_symmetry.space_group_name_H-M   'P 1'
#
loop_
_entity.id
_entity.type
_entity.pdbx_description
1 polymer ?
#
loop_
_entity_poly.entity_id
_entity_poly.type
_entity_poly.pdbx_seq_one_letter_code
_entity_poly.pdbx_strand_id
1 'polypeptide(L)'
;MPSFDPQQDVAPTSHRKIIHIDMDAFYASVEQRDNPDLRGKPVAVGGSAERGVVAAASYEARKFGVRSAMASVTAKRQCPDLIFVRPRFEVYKSISLQIREIFAEHTAIIEPLSLDEAYLDVTENIQGIPLARDIALRSRPRPASTPRRASATTSSWPDSPPITESPTDSM
;
A
#
# COMPACT_ATOMS: atom_id res chain seq x y z
N MET A 1 37.23 48.51 12.95
CA MET A 1 35.81 48.31 12.66
C MET A 1 35.73 47.19 11.63
N PRO A 2 35.40 45.94 12.00
CA PRO A 2 35.15 44.90 11.00
C PRO A 2 33.81 45.14 10.33
N SER A 3 33.82 45.17 9.00
CA SER A 3 32.63 45.30 8.15
C SER A 3 31.73 44.10 8.34
N PHE A 4 30.50 44.33 8.69
CA PHE A 4 29.45 43.32 8.72
C PHE A 4 29.01 43.02 7.28
N ASP A 5 29.31 41.84 6.77
CA ASP A 5 28.87 41.39 5.46
C ASP A 5 27.52 40.66 5.63
N PRO A 6 26.40 41.17 5.11
CA PRO A 6 25.07 40.57 5.28
C PRO A 6 24.75 39.48 4.26
N GLN A 7 25.72 38.95 3.53
CA GLN A 7 25.53 37.83 2.59
C GLN A 7 26.13 36.54 3.14
N GLN A 8 25.68 36.11 4.33
CA GLN A 8 25.80 34.71 4.66
C GLN A 8 24.77 33.97 3.83
N ASP A 9 25.28 33.20 2.84
CA ASP A 9 24.56 32.23 2.07
C ASP A 9 23.70 31.33 2.99
N VAL A 10 22.42 31.62 3.07
CA VAL A 10 21.45 30.65 3.59
C VAL A 10 21.41 29.58 2.53
N ALA A 11 22.13 28.49 2.79
CA ALA A 11 22.03 27.30 1.96
C ALA A 11 20.54 26.97 1.73
N PRO A 12 20.11 26.70 0.49
CA PRO A 12 18.71 26.40 0.22
C PRO A 12 18.32 25.24 1.12
N THR A 13 17.37 25.46 2.02
CA THR A 13 16.78 24.40 2.82
C THR A 13 16.12 23.44 1.86
N SER A 14 16.82 22.36 1.52
CA SER A 14 16.26 21.33 0.67
C SER A 14 15.10 20.69 1.44
N HIS A 15 13.89 21.00 1.02
CA HIS A 15 12.70 20.38 1.63
C HIS A 15 12.77 18.87 1.44
N ARG A 16 12.66 18.12 2.53
CA ARG A 16 12.60 16.65 2.48
C ARG A 16 11.35 16.24 1.71
N LYS A 17 11.52 15.28 0.81
CA LYS A 17 10.42 14.67 0.03
C LYS A 17 10.19 13.27 0.56
N ILE A 18 9.11 13.10 1.31
CA ILE A 18 8.72 11.81 1.88
C ILE A 18 7.50 11.30 1.14
N ILE A 19 7.57 10.05 0.67
CA ILE A 19 6.43 9.33 0.11
C ILE A 19 5.95 8.33 1.15
N HIS A 20 4.66 8.38 1.50
CA HIS A 20 3.99 7.33 2.24
C HIS A 20 3.31 6.38 1.25
N ILE A 21 3.61 5.10 1.36
CA ILE A 21 2.97 4.06 0.57
C ILE A 21 2.18 3.17 1.51
N ASP A 22 0.91 2.95 1.16
CA ASP A 22 -0.01 2.03 1.83
C ASP A 22 -0.66 1.16 0.74
N MET A 23 -0.55 -0.16 0.87
CA MET A 23 -1.08 -1.12 -0.09
C MET A 23 -2.55 -1.43 0.21
N ASP A 24 -3.41 -0.94 -0.64
CA ASP A 24 -4.85 -1.05 -0.50
C ASP A 24 -5.35 -2.50 -0.40
N ALA A 25 -6.13 -2.78 0.66
CA ALA A 25 -6.73 -4.09 0.92
C ALA A 25 -5.71 -5.25 0.83
N PHE A 26 -4.46 -5.05 1.26
CA PHE A 26 -3.30 -5.89 0.95
C PHE A 26 -3.59 -7.39 1.13
N TYR A 27 -3.98 -7.84 2.32
CA TYR A 27 -4.23 -9.27 2.56
C TYR A 27 -5.37 -9.82 1.70
N ALA A 28 -6.46 -9.08 1.56
CA ALA A 28 -7.59 -9.51 0.74
C ALA A 28 -7.22 -9.57 -0.74
N SER A 29 -6.42 -8.62 -1.23
CA SER A 29 -5.91 -8.61 -2.61
C SER A 29 -4.98 -9.79 -2.89
N VAL A 30 -4.15 -10.18 -1.93
CA VAL A 30 -3.30 -11.38 -2.04
C VAL A 30 -4.15 -12.64 -2.13
N GLU A 31 -5.18 -12.77 -1.30
CA GLU A 31 -6.08 -13.93 -1.35
C GLU A 31 -6.83 -14.03 -2.68
N GLN A 32 -7.37 -12.90 -3.19
CA GLN A 32 -8.04 -12.87 -4.50
C GLN A 32 -7.08 -13.10 -5.67
N ARG A 33 -5.80 -12.72 -5.53
CA ARG A 33 -4.75 -13.02 -6.50
C ARG A 33 -4.50 -14.52 -6.62
N ASP A 34 -4.32 -15.18 -5.47
CA ASP A 34 -3.91 -16.59 -5.38
C ASP A 34 -5.08 -17.55 -5.59
N ASN A 35 -6.30 -17.13 -5.25
CA ASN A 35 -7.51 -17.90 -5.45
C ASN A 35 -8.49 -17.17 -6.38
N PRO A 36 -8.55 -17.54 -7.68
CA PRO A 36 -9.46 -16.92 -8.64
C PRO A 36 -10.94 -16.97 -8.25
N ASP A 37 -11.35 -17.98 -7.47
CA ASP A 37 -12.74 -18.15 -7.02
C ASP A 37 -13.20 -17.04 -6.04
N LEU A 38 -12.25 -16.29 -5.46
CA LEU A 38 -12.53 -15.16 -4.57
C LEU A 38 -12.65 -13.82 -5.32
N ARG A 39 -12.30 -13.79 -6.60
CA ARG A 39 -12.31 -12.55 -7.39
C ARG A 39 -13.73 -12.05 -7.58
N GLY A 40 -13.92 -10.74 -7.39
CA GLY A 40 -15.23 -10.11 -7.51
C GLY A 40 -16.22 -10.44 -6.40
N LYS A 41 -15.80 -11.24 -5.40
CA LYS A 41 -16.63 -11.59 -4.24
C LYS A 41 -16.24 -10.78 -3.00
N PRO A 42 -17.18 -10.50 -2.08
CA PRO A 42 -16.87 -9.87 -0.81
C PRO A 42 -16.04 -10.82 0.07
N VAL A 43 -14.77 -10.46 0.29
CA VAL A 43 -13.81 -11.25 1.06
C VAL A 43 -13.33 -10.45 2.28
N ALA A 44 -13.26 -11.12 3.42
CA ALA A 44 -12.59 -10.61 4.61
C ALA A 44 -11.51 -11.60 5.05
N VAL A 45 -10.30 -11.10 5.24
CA VAL A 45 -9.22 -11.87 5.87
C VAL A 45 -9.32 -11.66 7.37
N GLY A 46 -9.35 -12.75 8.13
CA GLY A 46 -9.48 -12.69 9.59
C GLY A 46 -10.13 -13.93 10.18
N GLY A 47 -10.48 -13.82 11.46
CA GLY A 47 -11.20 -14.89 12.17
C GLY A 47 -12.70 -14.83 11.85
N SER A 48 -13.30 -15.98 11.48
CA SER A 48 -14.75 -16.09 11.22
C SER A 48 -15.58 -16.39 12.47
N ALA A 49 -14.94 -16.63 13.62
CA ALA A 49 -15.60 -16.98 14.87
C ALA A 49 -16.27 -15.77 15.54
N GLU A 50 -17.13 -16.02 16.53
CA GLU A 50 -17.85 -14.95 17.28
C GLU A 50 -16.93 -13.87 17.86
N ARG A 51 -15.71 -14.22 18.24
CA ARG A 51 -14.67 -13.30 18.72
C ARG A 51 -13.68 -12.86 17.64
N GLY A 52 -13.94 -13.21 16.38
CA GLY A 52 -13.09 -12.86 15.26
C GLY A 52 -13.13 -11.38 14.93
N VAL A 53 -12.05 -10.91 14.33
CA VAL A 53 -11.90 -9.53 13.84
C VAL A 53 -11.46 -9.59 12.37
N VAL A 54 -11.97 -8.68 11.57
CA VAL A 54 -11.54 -8.46 10.19
C VAL A 54 -10.16 -7.79 10.21
N ALA A 55 -9.16 -8.44 9.66
CA ALA A 55 -7.83 -7.86 9.48
C ALA A 55 -7.76 -7.00 8.21
N ALA A 56 -8.35 -7.49 7.10
CA ALA A 56 -8.48 -6.74 5.85
C ALA A 56 -9.76 -7.12 5.12
N ALA A 57 -10.36 -6.17 4.41
CA ALA A 57 -11.58 -6.36 3.62
C ALA A 57 -11.34 -6.00 2.16
N SER A 58 -11.84 -6.85 1.22
CA SER A 58 -11.79 -6.57 -0.21
C SER A 58 -12.66 -5.38 -0.58
N TYR A 59 -12.45 -4.81 -1.76
CA TYR A 59 -13.27 -3.70 -2.25
C TYR A 59 -14.76 -4.05 -2.33
N GLU A 60 -15.07 -5.28 -2.71
CA GLU A 60 -16.44 -5.77 -2.76
C GLU A 60 -17.08 -5.80 -1.37
N ALA A 61 -16.32 -6.24 -0.35
CA ALA A 61 -16.80 -6.24 1.03
C ALA A 61 -16.96 -4.82 1.59
N ARG A 62 -16.05 -3.90 1.23
CA ARG A 62 -16.13 -2.48 1.64
C ARG A 62 -17.39 -1.78 1.15
N LYS A 63 -17.97 -2.17 0.00
CA LYS A 63 -19.26 -1.65 -0.50
C LYS A 63 -20.42 -1.90 0.46
N PHE A 64 -20.32 -2.95 1.27
CA PHE A 64 -21.28 -3.28 2.33
C PHE A 64 -20.91 -2.68 3.69
N GLY A 65 -19.90 -1.81 3.74
CA GLY A 65 -19.44 -1.18 4.98
C GLY A 65 -18.50 -2.04 5.83
N VAL A 66 -18.05 -3.21 5.33
CA VAL A 66 -17.08 -4.05 6.05
C VAL A 66 -15.71 -3.39 6.03
N ARG A 67 -15.06 -3.29 7.21
CA ARG A 67 -13.77 -2.61 7.38
C ARG A 67 -12.84 -3.39 8.30
N SER A 68 -11.54 -3.11 8.23
CA SER A 68 -10.55 -3.58 9.19
C SER A 68 -10.94 -3.19 10.62
N ALA A 69 -10.51 -3.98 11.57
CA ALA A 69 -10.84 -3.92 12.99
C ALA A 69 -12.33 -4.16 13.35
N MET A 70 -13.21 -4.41 12.37
CA MET A 70 -14.62 -4.74 12.62
C MET A 70 -14.75 -6.16 13.20
N ALA A 71 -15.65 -6.33 14.17
CA ALA A 71 -16.01 -7.66 14.66
C ALA A 71 -16.62 -8.51 13.54
N SER A 72 -16.19 -9.77 13.41
CA SER A 72 -16.61 -10.66 12.32
C SER A 72 -18.11 -10.91 12.28
N VAL A 73 -18.76 -10.96 13.45
CA VAL A 73 -20.23 -11.06 13.56
C VAL A 73 -20.92 -9.85 12.93
N THR A 74 -20.39 -8.65 13.19
CA THR A 74 -20.92 -7.41 12.62
C THR A 74 -20.71 -7.39 11.11
N ALA A 75 -19.50 -7.74 10.65
CA ALA A 75 -19.17 -7.82 9.23
C ALA A 75 -20.11 -8.78 8.48
N LYS A 76 -20.36 -9.97 9.05
CA LYS A 76 -21.27 -10.97 8.46
C LYS A 76 -22.72 -10.50 8.42
N ARG A 77 -23.14 -9.70 9.41
CA ARG A 77 -24.49 -9.11 9.43
C ARG A 77 -24.64 -8.05 8.33
N GLN A 78 -23.62 -7.24 8.10
CA GLN A 78 -23.63 -6.22 7.04
C GLN A 78 -23.53 -6.82 5.63
N CYS A 79 -22.76 -7.91 5.49
CA CYS A 79 -22.57 -8.61 4.23
C CYS A 79 -22.83 -10.12 4.44
N PRO A 80 -24.07 -10.60 4.25
CA PRO A 80 -24.42 -12.01 4.42
C PRO A 80 -23.61 -12.97 3.55
N ASP A 81 -23.20 -12.54 2.35
CA ASP A 81 -22.38 -13.33 1.42
C ASP A 81 -20.87 -13.20 1.67
N LEU A 82 -20.47 -12.53 2.75
CA LEU A 82 -19.06 -12.33 3.08
C LEU A 82 -18.32 -13.65 3.27
N ILE A 83 -17.23 -13.83 2.53
CA ILE A 83 -16.35 -14.98 2.62
C ILE A 83 -15.20 -14.65 3.55
N PHE A 84 -15.07 -15.41 4.64
CA PHE A 84 -13.93 -15.28 5.54
C PHE A 84 -12.80 -16.20 5.11
N VAL A 85 -11.58 -15.64 5.01
CA VAL A 85 -10.36 -16.37 4.71
C VAL A 85 -9.39 -16.25 5.89
N ARG A 86 -8.78 -17.36 6.27
CA ARG A 86 -7.75 -17.35 7.32
C ARG A 86 -6.49 -16.63 6.84
N PRO A 87 -5.86 -15.79 7.69
CA PRO A 87 -4.63 -15.11 7.31
C PRO A 87 -3.49 -16.08 7.01
N ARG A 88 -2.76 -15.84 5.93
CA ARG A 88 -1.53 -16.56 5.54
C ARG A 88 -0.31 -15.64 5.70
N PHE A 89 0.05 -15.32 6.95
CA PHE A 89 1.07 -14.32 7.25
C PHE A 89 2.42 -14.58 6.58
N GLU A 90 2.83 -15.84 6.40
CA GLU A 90 4.09 -16.17 5.72
C GLU A 90 4.06 -15.75 4.24
N VAL A 91 2.91 -15.91 3.57
CA VAL A 91 2.72 -15.43 2.20
C VAL A 91 2.78 -13.91 2.15
N TYR A 92 2.09 -13.23 3.07
CA TYR A 92 2.08 -11.76 3.12
C TYR A 92 3.46 -11.19 3.38
N LYS A 93 4.24 -11.78 4.30
CA LYS A 93 5.64 -11.41 4.54
C LYS A 93 6.51 -11.57 3.28
N SER A 94 6.38 -12.69 2.57
CA SER A 94 7.13 -12.93 1.33
C SER A 94 6.82 -11.88 0.28
N ILE A 95 5.55 -11.49 0.12
CA ILE A 95 5.15 -10.45 -0.82
C ILE A 95 5.63 -9.07 -0.37
N SER A 96 5.52 -8.77 0.93
CA SER A 96 6.05 -7.54 1.52
C SER A 96 7.54 -7.36 1.22
N LEU A 97 8.33 -8.41 1.34
CA LEU A 97 9.77 -8.37 1.01
C LEU A 97 10.00 -8.03 -0.47
N GLN A 98 9.24 -8.63 -1.39
CA GLN A 98 9.33 -8.30 -2.82
C GLN A 98 8.95 -6.84 -3.11
N ILE A 99 7.97 -6.31 -2.40
CA ILE A 99 7.56 -4.89 -2.51
C ILE A 99 8.70 -3.99 -2.01
N ARG A 100 9.32 -4.33 -0.89
CA ARG A 100 10.46 -3.57 -0.34
C ARG A 100 11.69 -3.60 -1.25
N GLU A 101 11.93 -4.68 -1.99
CA GLU A 101 12.97 -4.71 -3.02
C GLU A 101 12.71 -3.65 -4.10
N ILE A 102 11.44 -3.46 -4.50
CA ILE A 102 11.06 -2.41 -5.44
C ILE A 102 11.32 -1.02 -4.84
N PHE A 103 11.00 -0.80 -3.56
CA PHE A 103 11.27 0.47 -2.89
C PHE A 103 12.77 0.78 -2.84
N ALA A 104 13.61 -0.24 -2.57
CA ALA A 104 15.06 -0.11 -2.49
C ALA A 104 15.72 0.27 -3.83
N GLU A 105 15.06 0.04 -4.96
CA GLU A 105 15.53 0.53 -6.26
C GLU A 105 15.47 2.07 -6.37
N HIS A 106 14.66 2.72 -5.54
CA HIS A 106 14.38 4.15 -5.63
C HIS A 106 15.01 4.99 -4.51
N THR A 107 15.21 4.40 -3.34
CA THR A 107 15.86 5.05 -2.21
C THR A 107 16.45 4.03 -1.24
N ALA A 108 17.55 4.42 -0.58
CA ALA A 108 18.14 3.64 0.50
C ALA A 108 17.47 3.91 1.86
N ILE A 109 16.68 4.97 1.98
CA ILE A 109 16.05 5.38 3.23
C ILE A 109 14.58 4.98 3.20
N ILE A 110 14.30 3.81 3.78
CA ILE A 110 12.97 3.21 3.85
C ILE A 110 12.65 2.95 5.32
N GLU A 111 11.52 3.46 5.80
CA GLU A 111 11.00 3.19 7.13
C GLU A 111 9.72 2.36 7.01
N PRO A 112 9.79 1.04 7.23
CA PRO A 112 8.62 0.17 7.19
C PRO A 112 7.76 0.38 8.45
N LEU A 113 6.46 0.57 8.28
CA LEU A 113 5.49 0.68 9.38
C LEU A 113 4.77 -0.65 9.62
N SER A 114 4.45 -1.37 8.54
CA SER A 114 3.78 -2.66 8.57
C SER A 114 4.26 -3.56 7.43
N LEU A 115 3.52 -4.63 7.11
CA LEU A 115 3.80 -5.47 5.93
C LEU A 115 3.45 -4.77 4.62
N ASP A 116 2.56 -3.80 4.66
CA ASP A 116 1.95 -3.13 3.52
C ASP A 116 2.17 -1.61 3.51
N GLU A 117 2.78 -1.06 4.57
CA GLU A 117 3.04 0.38 4.71
C GLU A 117 4.52 0.69 4.87
N ALA A 118 4.97 1.78 4.25
CA ALA A 118 6.32 2.32 4.45
C ALA A 118 6.40 3.82 4.12
N TYR A 119 7.31 4.52 4.80
CA TYR A 119 7.80 5.83 4.38
C TYR A 119 9.09 5.67 3.56
N LEU A 120 9.19 6.41 2.47
CA LEU A 120 10.36 6.48 1.61
C LEU A 120 10.86 7.92 1.54
N ASP A 121 12.11 8.16 1.95
CA ASP A 121 12.75 9.46 1.73
C ASP A 121 13.32 9.50 0.32
N VAL A 122 12.72 10.29 -0.54
CA VAL A 122 13.12 10.48 -1.94
C VAL A 122 13.62 11.89 -2.21
N THR A 123 14.17 12.55 -1.18
CA THR A 123 14.66 13.94 -1.24
C THR A 123 15.63 14.15 -2.39
N GLU A 124 16.53 13.20 -2.62
CA GLU A 124 17.52 13.26 -3.69
C GLU A 124 16.96 12.88 -5.06
N ASN A 125 15.73 12.34 -5.11
CA ASN A 125 15.12 11.96 -6.35
C ASN A 125 14.31 13.12 -6.95
N ILE A 126 14.66 13.50 -8.19
CA ILE A 126 14.10 14.68 -8.86
C ILE A 126 12.63 14.46 -9.29
N GLN A 127 12.19 13.20 -9.42
CA GLN A 127 10.93 12.85 -10.08
C GLN A 127 9.69 12.75 -9.15
N GLY A 128 9.74 13.14 -7.90
CA GLY A 128 8.60 13.23 -6.96
C GLY A 128 7.33 12.40 -7.30
N ILE A 129 6.29 13.06 -7.78
CA ILE A 129 4.98 12.43 -8.10
C ILE A 129 5.04 11.32 -9.16
N PRO A 130 5.77 11.45 -10.31
CA PRO A 130 5.94 10.33 -11.24
C PRO A 130 6.56 9.10 -10.60
N LEU A 131 7.53 9.29 -9.70
CA LEU A 131 8.16 8.21 -8.95
C LEU A 131 7.18 7.49 -8.03
N ALA A 132 6.35 8.22 -7.29
CA ALA A 132 5.32 7.63 -6.43
C ALA A 132 4.34 6.74 -7.23
N ARG A 133 3.95 7.20 -8.42
CA ARG A 133 3.08 6.42 -9.33
C ARG A 133 3.77 5.16 -9.85
N ASP A 134 5.03 5.24 -10.24
CA ASP A 134 5.79 4.07 -10.73
C ASP A 134 5.93 3.02 -9.62
N ILE A 135 6.31 3.43 -8.43
CA ILE A 135 6.40 2.56 -7.25
C ILE A 135 5.05 1.89 -6.99
N ALA A 136 3.95 2.66 -6.93
CA ALA A 136 2.62 2.13 -6.67
C ALA A 136 2.17 1.11 -7.72
N LEU A 137 2.46 1.35 -9.00
CA LEU A 137 2.14 0.42 -10.09
C LEU A 137 2.96 -0.87 -10.01
N ARG A 138 4.25 -0.77 -9.69
CA ARG A 138 5.16 -1.91 -9.62
C ARG A 138 4.93 -2.78 -8.39
N SER A 139 4.52 -2.17 -7.29
CA SER A 139 4.26 -2.84 -6.00
C SER A 139 2.95 -3.62 -5.96
N ARG A 140 2.06 -3.45 -6.94
CA ARG A 140 0.79 -4.19 -6.97
C ARG A 140 1.03 -5.70 -7.03
N PRO A 141 0.35 -6.51 -6.19
CA PRO A 141 0.44 -7.96 -6.23
C PRO A 141 0.02 -8.49 -7.61
N ARG A 142 0.95 -9.11 -8.32
CA ARG A 142 0.68 -9.72 -9.63
C ARG A 142 0.23 -11.17 -9.47
N PRO A 143 -0.60 -11.72 -10.39
CA PRO A 143 -0.91 -13.14 -10.41
C PRO A 143 0.36 -14.00 -10.45
N ALA A 144 0.39 -15.10 -9.70
CA ALA A 144 1.55 -15.99 -9.58
C ALA A 144 2.05 -16.59 -10.92
N SER A 145 1.24 -16.51 -11.98
CA SER A 145 1.50 -17.05 -13.32
C SER A 145 2.23 -16.07 -14.26
N THR A 146 2.55 -14.84 -13.83
CA THR A 146 3.20 -13.87 -14.73
C THR A 146 4.71 -13.88 -14.51
N PRO A 147 5.51 -14.43 -15.46
CA PRO A 147 6.96 -14.35 -15.36
C PRO A 147 7.42 -12.88 -15.40
N ARG A 148 8.49 -12.56 -14.68
CA ARG A 148 9.15 -11.25 -14.72
C ARG A 148 9.63 -10.98 -16.15
N ARG A 149 8.80 -10.32 -16.94
CA ARG A 149 9.24 -9.69 -18.19
C ARG A 149 9.44 -8.21 -17.92
N ALA A 150 10.66 -7.75 -18.05
CA ALA A 150 10.99 -6.34 -18.21
C ALA A 150 10.39 -5.89 -19.54
N SER A 151 9.15 -5.41 -19.53
CA SER A 151 8.55 -4.59 -20.60
C SER A 151 7.21 -4.06 -20.09
N ALA A 152 7.04 -2.76 -20.20
CA ALA A 152 5.81 -2.06 -19.94
C ALA A 152 4.71 -2.57 -20.88
N THR A 153 3.71 -3.24 -20.34
CA THR A 153 2.41 -3.42 -21.01
C THR A 153 1.32 -3.24 -19.96
N THR A 154 0.54 -2.21 -20.18
CA THR A 154 -0.68 -1.88 -19.47
C THR A 154 -1.67 -3.03 -19.57
N SER A 155 -1.96 -3.71 -18.46
CA SER A 155 -3.19 -4.48 -18.33
C SER A 155 -4.05 -3.82 -17.26
N SER A 156 -5.24 -3.43 -17.68
CA SER A 156 -6.25 -2.73 -16.91
C SER A 156 -6.71 -3.54 -15.71
N TRP A 157 -6.34 -3.08 -14.54
CA TRP A 157 -6.99 -3.40 -13.29
C TRP A 157 -8.11 -2.37 -13.08
N PRO A 158 -9.32 -2.73 -12.59
CA PRO A 158 -10.37 -1.76 -12.34
C PRO A 158 -9.90 -0.69 -11.36
N ASP A 159 -10.27 0.54 -11.65
CA ASP A 159 -9.86 1.78 -11.00
C ASP A 159 -9.73 1.70 -9.48
N SER A 160 -8.51 1.77 -9.00
CA SER A 160 -8.22 2.07 -7.60
C SER A 160 -8.23 3.59 -7.40
N PRO A 161 -8.76 4.09 -6.29
CA PRO A 161 -8.75 5.52 -6.02
C PRO A 161 -7.31 6.06 -5.93
N PRO A 162 -7.13 7.36 -6.16
CA PRO A 162 -5.82 8.00 -6.22
C PRO A 162 -5.08 7.90 -4.89
N ILE A 163 -3.75 7.86 -5.00
CA ILE A 163 -2.84 8.04 -3.87
C ILE A 163 -3.18 9.39 -3.22
N THR A 164 -3.65 9.38 -1.98
CA THR A 164 -3.87 10.61 -1.24
C THR A 164 -2.52 11.15 -0.80
N GLU A 165 -2.08 12.24 -1.41
CA GLU A 165 -1.02 13.08 -0.86
C GLU A 165 -1.57 13.71 0.42
N SER A 166 -0.95 13.41 1.56
CA SER A 166 -1.19 14.20 2.76
C SER A 166 -0.47 15.54 2.58
N PRO A 167 -1.18 16.68 2.57
CA PRO A 167 -0.51 17.97 2.58
C PRO A 167 0.19 18.11 3.93
N THR A 168 1.51 18.26 3.91
CA THR A 168 2.25 18.77 5.07
C THR A 168 1.83 20.22 5.24
N ASP A 169 0.91 20.46 6.18
CA ASP A 169 0.60 21.80 6.64
C ASP A 169 1.87 22.44 7.17
N SER A 170 2.23 23.51 6.50
CA SER A 170 3.25 24.46 6.96
C SER A 170 2.66 25.28 8.11
N MET A 171 3.22 25.13 9.29
CA MET A 171 3.30 26.14 10.31
C MET A 171 4.75 26.35 10.71
#